data_062731f9c5793d1c0cb4c2e7c24f4f19
#
_entry.id   062731f9c5793d1c0cb4c2e7c24f4f19
#
_cell.length_a   1.000
_cell.length_b   1.000
_cell.length_c   1.000
_cell.angle_alpha   90.00
_cell.angle_beta   90.00
_cell.angle_gamma   90.00
#
_symmetry.space_group_name_H-M   'P 1'
#
loop_
_entity.id
_entity.type
_entity.pdbx_description
1 polymer ?
#
loop_
_entity_poly.entity_id
_entity_poly.type
_entity_poly.pdbx_seq_one_letter_code
_entity_poly.pdbx_strand_id
1 'polypeptide(L)'
;MGNQYKRNILNENVTKFTQEQVDELNSTIKTTEEALQWVSDNLHPKVAKASSFGAEDAVVMDIMLKINPNFRFFTLDTGRLPQETYDIMDIVRKKYNISIEVLFPDTKEVEEMVKEKGLNLFYESVDNRKLCCEIRKVHPMNKMLNTLDGWITGLRRDQTKNREDVKIFQLDHGHGEILKINPIVDWTWEQIQ
;
A
#
# COMPACT_ATOMS: atom_id res chain seq x y z
N MET A 1 16.98 16.35 13.47
CA MET A 1 16.81 15.39 14.57
C MET A 1 16.24 14.13 13.96
N GLY A 2 16.99 13.03 14.05
CA GLY A 2 16.73 11.80 13.29
C GLY A 2 15.47 11.09 13.75
N ASN A 3 14.81 10.56 12.76
CA ASN A 3 13.61 9.76 12.78
C ASN A 3 13.68 8.62 13.83
N GLN A 4 13.05 8.80 14.99
CA GLN A 4 12.99 7.82 16.09
C GLN A 4 11.66 7.03 16.12
N TYR A 5 10.96 6.90 14.99
CA TYR A 5 9.92 5.88 14.87
C TYR A 5 10.53 4.54 14.43
N LYS A 6 11.57 4.11 15.17
CA LYS A 6 11.97 2.70 15.14
C LYS A 6 10.90 1.90 15.85
N ARG A 7 10.34 0.95 15.13
CA ARG A 7 9.48 -0.12 15.56
C ARG A 7 9.90 -0.67 16.92
N ASN A 8 9.28 -0.19 17.99
CA ASN A 8 9.33 -0.81 19.30
C ASN A 8 8.02 -1.55 19.52
N ILE A 9 7.85 -2.64 18.82
CA ILE A 9 7.04 -3.81 19.21
C ILE A 9 7.44 -4.88 18.19
N LEU A 10 8.34 -5.75 18.55
CA LEU A 10 8.58 -7.02 17.87
C LEU A 10 7.31 -7.85 18.04
N ASN A 11 6.45 -7.82 17.04
CA ASN A 11 5.36 -8.77 16.95
C ASN A 11 6.02 -10.07 16.48
N GLU A 12 6.23 -11.00 17.38
CA GLU A 12 6.92 -12.28 17.17
C GLU A 12 6.24 -13.19 16.12
N ASN A 13 5.11 -12.74 15.55
CA ASN A 13 4.29 -13.47 14.60
C ASN A 13 4.35 -12.94 13.16
N VAL A 14 5.27 -12.03 12.81
CA VAL A 14 5.43 -11.53 11.44
C VAL A 14 6.49 -12.37 10.74
N THR A 15 6.14 -12.99 9.62
CA THR A 15 7.09 -13.71 8.76
C THR A 15 8.11 -12.71 8.20
N LYS A 16 9.39 -12.91 8.54
CA LYS A 16 10.49 -12.10 8.01
C LYS A 16 11.13 -12.83 6.84
N PHE A 17 11.21 -12.15 5.71
CA PHE A 17 11.93 -12.61 4.54
C PHE A 17 13.38 -12.16 4.60
N THR A 18 14.31 -13.02 4.16
CA THR A 18 15.69 -12.61 3.89
C THR A 18 15.82 -12.06 2.48
N GLN A 19 16.86 -11.26 2.23
CA GLN A 19 17.16 -10.76 0.88
C GLN A 19 17.38 -11.92 -0.11
N GLU A 20 17.98 -13.00 0.34
CA GLU A 20 18.24 -14.20 -0.45
C GLU A 20 16.95 -14.86 -0.93
N GLN A 21 15.95 -14.99 -0.05
CA GLN A 21 14.62 -15.50 -0.40
C GLN A 21 13.90 -14.57 -1.40
N VAL A 22 14.02 -13.26 -1.24
CA VAL A 22 13.44 -12.29 -2.16
C VAL A 22 14.10 -12.36 -3.54
N ASP A 23 15.42 -12.53 -3.58
CA ASP A 23 16.16 -12.68 -4.85
C ASP A 23 15.79 -14.01 -5.54
N GLU A 24 15.59 -15.09 -4.80
CA GLU A 24 15.08 -16.37 -5.32
C GLU A 24 13.67 -16.21 -5.92
N LEU A 25 12.74 -15.54 -5.23
CA LEU A 25 11.40 -15.24 -5.75
C LEU A 25 11.49 -14.46 -7.06
N ASN A 26 12.30 -13.41 -7.13
CA ASN A 26 12.48 -12.63 -8.35
C ASN A 26 13.19 -13.41 -9.48
N SER A 27 13.94 -14.47 -9.16
CA SER A 27 14.58 -15.33 -10.15
C SER A 27 13.60 -16.30 -10.80
N THR A 28 12.61 -16.76 -10.05
CA THR A 28 11.67 -17.81 -10.45
C THR A 28 10.32 -17.27 -10.95
N ILE A 29 9.79 -16.22 -10.33
CA ILE A 29 8.49 -15.62 -10.62
C ILE A 29 8.67 -14.44 -11.55
N LYS A 30 8.00 -14.45 -12.72
CA LYS A 30 8.19 -13.46 -13.77
C LYS A 30 6.91 -12.74 -14.19
N THR A 31 5.75 -13.34 -13.94
CA THR A 31 4.45 -12.78 -14.35
C THR A 31 3.65 -12.26 -13.17
N THR A 32 2.70 -11.38 -13.47
CA THR A 32 1.74 -10.85 -12.50
C THR A 32 0.93 -11.96 -11.85
N GLU A 33 0.42 -12.88 -12.65
CA GLU A 33 -0.40 -13.99 -12.21
C GLU A 33 0.39 -14.95 -11.30
N GLU A 34 1.61 -15.32 -11.68
CA GLU A 34 2.50 -16.15 -10.86
C GLU A 34 2.77 -15.49 -9.51
N ALA A 35 3.06 -14.17 -9.50
CA ALA A 35 3.32 -13.43 -8.29
C ALA A 35 2.11 -13.40 -7.35
N LEU A 36 0.94 -13.10 -7.88
CA LEU A 36 -0.29 -13.02 -7.09
C LEU A 36 -0.78 -14.41 -6.64
N GLN A 37 -0.57 -15.47 -7.44
CA GLN A 37 -0.85 -16.83 -7.03
C GLN A 37 0.07 -17.25 -5.87
N TRP A 38 1.37 -16.99 -6.00
CA TRP A 38 2.32 -17.27 -4.92
C TRP A 38 1.95 -16.56 -3.62
N VAL A 39 1.58 -15.28 -3.72
CA VAL A 39 1.13 -14.46 -2.58
C VAL A 39 -0.13 -15.05 -1.94
N SER A 40 -1.10 -15.48 -2.74
CA SER A 40 -2.31 -16.14 -2.26
C SER A 40 -2.00 -17.41 -1.46
N ASP A 41 -1.09 -18.22 -1.97
CA ASP A 41 -0.79 -19.55 -1.40
C ASP A 41 0.08 -19.47 -0.14
N ASN A 42 0.94 -18.43 -0.04
CA ASN A 42 1.97 -18.35 0.99
C ASN A 42 1.75 -17.27 2.04
N LEU A 43 1.04 -16.16 1.71
CA LEU A 43 0.91 -15.01 2.61
C LEU A 43 -0.52 -14.72 3.06
N HIS A 44 -1.55 -15.18 2.32
CA HIS A 44 -2.93 -14.95 2.75
C HIS A 44 -3.23 -15.67 4.08
N PRO A 45 -3.94 -15.04 5.05
CA PRO A 45 -4.60 -13.72 5.02
C PRO A 45 -3.73 -12.55 5.52
N LYS A 46 -2.43 -12.74 5.75
CA LYS A 46 -1.51 -11.69 6.27
C LYS A 46 -0.90 -10.83 5.16
N VAL A 47 -1.58 -10.70 4.04
CA VAL A 47 -1.23 -9.80 2.94
C VAL A 47 -2.45 -8.99 2.55
N ALA A 48 -2.26 -7.72 2.18
CA ALA A 48 -3.33 -6.86 1.71
C ALA A 48 -2.84 -5.94 0.59
N LYS A 49 -3.74 -5.58 -0.33
CA LYS A 49 -3.49 -4.61 -1.40
C LYS A 49 -3.82 -3.20 -0.91
N ALA A 50 -2.82 -2.33 -0.92
CA ALA A 50 -3.05 -0.90 -0.76
C ALA A 50 -3.63 -0.33 -2.05
N SER A 51 -4.77 0.35 -1.99
CA SER A 51 -5.44 0.92 -3.15
C SER A 51 -5.69 2.42 -2.98
N SER A 52 -5.37 3.18 -4.03
CA SER A 52 -5.79 4.57 -4.21
C SER A 52 -6.95 4.69 -5.21
N PHE A 53 -7.42 3.56 -5.74
CA PHE A 53 -8.47 3.45 -6.77
C PHE A 53 -8.11 4.09 -8.11
N GLY A 54 -6.81 4.22 -8.41
CA GLY A 54 -6.33 4.52 -9.76
C GLY A 54 -6.48 3.33 -10.72
N ALA A 55 -6.21 3.55 -11.99
CA ALA A 55 -6.34 2.52 -13.03
C ALA A 55 -5.49 1.28 -12.74
N GLU A 56 -4.25 1.48 -12.32
CA GLU A 56 -3.34 0.40 -11.93
C GLU A 56 -3.91 -0.44 -10.78
N ASP A 57 -4.51 0.20 -9.79
CA ASP A 57 -5.12 -0.49 -8.67
C ASP A 57 -6.32 -1.32 -9.11
N ALA A 58 -7.15 -0.79 -10.02
CA ALA A 58 -8.31 -1.51 -10.55
C ALA A 58 -7.90 -2.79 -11.30
N VAL A 59 -6.86 -2.72 -12.13
CA VAL A 59 -6.32 -3.87 -12.86
C VAL A 59 -5.78 -4.93 -11.89
N VAL A 60 -4.94 -4.53 -10.94
CA VAL A 60 -4.39 -5.47 -9.95
C VAL A 60 -5.50 -6.12 -9.12
N MET A 61 -6.52 -5.36 -8.69
CA MET A 61 -7.65 -5.89 -7.93
C MET A 61 -8.45 -6.92 -8.75
N ASP A 62 -8.68 -6.66 -10.03
CA ASP A 62 -9.41 -7.58 -10.92
C ASP A 62 -8.68 -8.92 -11.06
N ILE A 63 -7.35 -8.89 -11.27
CA ILE A 63 -6.53 -10.10 -11.37
C ILE A 63 -6.51 -10.84 -10.02
N MET A 64 -6.30 -10.13 -8.92
CA MET A 64 -6.29 -10.72 -7.57
C MET A 64 -7.60 -11.47 -7.27
N LEU A 65 -8.74 -10.85 -7.55
CA LEU A 65 -10.05 -11.44 -7.27
C LEU A 65 -10.40 -12.65 -8.15
N LYS A 66 -9.81 -12.74 -9.35
CA LYS A 66 -9.90 -13.95 -10.19
C LYS A 66 -9.08 -15.11 -9.63
N ILE A 67 -7.98 -14.83 -8.92
CA ILE A 67 -7.11 -15.83 -8.30
C ILE A 67 -7.68 -16.26 -6.94
N ASN A 68 -8.01 -15.29 -6.08
CA ASN A 68 -8.55 -15.56 -4.76
C ASN A 68 -9.56 -14.46 -4.37
N PRO A 69 -10.86 -14.77 -4.31
CA PRO A 69 -11.89 -13.79 -3.96
C PRO A 69 -11.81 -13.27 -2.52
N ASN A 70 -10.99 -13.90 -1.67
CA ASN A 70 -10.83 -13.53 -0.27
C ASN A 70 -9.63 -12.61 -0.01
N PHE A 71 -8.95 -12.13 -1.04
CA PHE A 71 -7.89 -11.14 -0.85
C PHE A 71 -8.38 -9.91 -0.10
N ARG A 72 -7.51 -9.37 0.75
CA ARG A 72 -7.77 -8.15 1.53
C ARG A 72 -7.36 -6.91 0.76
N PHE A 73 -8.18 -5.88 0.86
CA PHE A 73 -7.94 -4.56 0.25
C PHE A 73 -8.07 -3.48 1.30
N PHE A 74 -7.14 -2.54 1.33
CA PHE A 74 -7.25 -1.38 2.20
C PHE A 74 -6.97 -0.08 1.46
N THR A 75 -7.49 1.01 2.00
CA THR A 75 -7.25 2.37 1.52
C THR A 75 -7.08 3.33 2.70
N LEU A 76 -6.45 4.47 2.43
CA LEU A 76 -6.29 5.54 3.40
C LEU A 76 -7.32 6.63 3.11
N ASP A 77 -8.29 6.80 3.99
CA ASP A 77 -9.11 8.00 3.96
C ASP A 77 -8.44 9.09 4.80
N THR A 78 -7.84 10.03 4.12
CA THR A 78 -7.13 11.14 4.75
C THR A 78 -8.07 12.22 5.33
N GLY A 79 -9.39 12.09 5.13
CA GLY A 79 -10.38 13.13 5.35
C GLY A 79 -10.29 14.29 4.35
N ARG A 80 -9.56 14.08 3.24
CA ARG A 80 -9.35 15.08 2.17
C ARG A 80 -9.33 14.43 0.78
N LEU A 81 -10.01 13.31 0.63
CA LEU A 81 -10.19 12.69 -0.68
C LEU A 81 -11.28 13.44 -1.46
N PRO A 82 -11.16 13.53 -2.79
CA PRO A 82 -12.22 14.03 -3.65
C PRO A 82 -13.42 13.08 -3.65
N GLN A 83 -14.62 13.60 -3.93
CA GLN A 83 -15.86 12.81 -3.94
C GLN A 83 -15.78 11.65 -4.92
N GLU A 84 -15.16 11.84 -6.07
CA GLU A 84 -14.97 10.82 -7.10
C GLU A 84 -14.25 9.57 -6.58
N THR A 85 -13.33 9.73 -5.61
CA THR A 85 -12.66 8.60 -4.98
C THR A 85 -13.63 7.76 -4.14
N TYR A 86 -14.50 8.41 -3.38
CA TYR A 86 -15.54 7.69 -2.60
C TYR A 86 -16.53 6.99 -3.53
N ASP A 87 -16.91 7.63 -4.63
CA ASP A 87 -17.84 7.05 -5.62
C ASP A 87 -17.22 5.79 -6.27
N ILE A 88 -15.93 5.85 -6.64
CA ILE A 88 -15.21 4.69 -7.19
C ILE A 88 -15.08 3.57 -6.15
N MET A 89 -14.76 3.89 -4.89
CA MET A 89 -14.72 2.88 -3.82
C MET A 89 -16.05 2.13 -3.70
N ASP A 90 -17.17 2.85 -3.74
CA ASP A 90 -18.50 2.23 -3.62
C ASP A 90 -18.88 1.41 -4.86
N ILE A 91 -18.52 1.88 -6.06
CA ILE A 91 -18.69 1.13 -7.31
C ILE A 91 -17.88 -0.18 -7.27
N VAL A 92 -16.61 -0.12 -6.89
CA VAL A 92 -15.73 -1.29 -6.80
C VAL A 92 -16.23 -2.29 -5.78
N ARG A 93 -16.59 -1.82 -4.58
CA ARG A 93 -17.16 -2.64 -3.52
C ARG A 93 -18.40 -3.41 -3.98
N LYS A 94 -19.31 -2.73 -4.68
CA LYS A 94 -20.55 -3.33 -5.21
C LYS A 94 -20.26 -4.28 -6.37
N LYS A 95 -19.42 -3.86 -7.32
CA LYS A 95 -19.10 -4.66 -8.53
C LYS A 95 -18.50 -6.01 -8.17
N TYR A 96 -17.56 -6.03 -7.24
CA TYR A 96 -16.82 -7.24 -6.87
C TYR A 96 -17.39 -7.93 -5.62
N ASN A 97 -18.40 -7.35 -4.96
CA ASN A 97 -18.96 -7.82 -3.69
C ASN A 97 -17.88 -8.08 -2.62
N ILE A 98 -16.98 -7.11 -2.43
CA ILE A 98 -15.87 -7.19 -1.49
C ILE A 98 -16.01 -6.18 -0.35
N SER A 99 -15.28 -6.43 0.75
CA SER A 99 -15.03 -5.45 1.80
C SER A 99 -13.72 -4.71 1.52
N ILE A 100 -13.71 -3.41 1.80
CA ILE A 100 -12.52 -2.57 1.73
C ILE A 100 -12.26 -2.04 3.14
N GLU A 101 -11.06 -2.27 3.65
CA GLU A 101 -10.62 -1.76 4.95
C GLU A 101 -10.23 -0.29 4.80
N VAL A 102 -11.10 0.62 5.23
CA VAL A 102 -10.83 2.07 5.16
C VAL A 102 -10.13 2.51 6.44
N LEU A 103 -8.93 3.04 6.30
CA LEU A 103 -8.09 3.48 7.41
C LEU A 103 -8.15 4.99 7.54
N PHE A 104 -8.54 5.45 8.72
CA PHE A 104 -8.61 6.87 9.07
C PHE A 104 -7.41 7.27 9.92
N PRO A 105 -6.96 8.53 9.84
CA PRO A 105 -5.96 9.06 10.75
C PRO A 105 -6.51 9.14 12.17
N ASP A 106 -5.64 9.18 13.17
CA ASP A 106 -6.05 9.41 14.55
C ASP A 106 -6.71 10.78 14.71
N THR A 107 -7.90 10.79 15.29
CA THR A 107 -8.71 12.00 15.41
C THR A 107 -8.01 13.08 16.24
N LYS A 108 -7.35 12.71 17.34
CA LYS A 108 -6.67 13.67 18.22
C LYS A 108 -5.48 14.31 17.52
N GLU A 109 -4.65 13.51 16.83
CA GLU A 109 -3.52 14.05 16.06
C GLU A 109 -3.98 15.03 14.99
N VAL A 110 -5.09 14.73 14.30
CA VAL A 110 -5.66 15.63 13.29
C VAL A 110 -6.21 16.89 13.92
N GLU A 111 -6.94 16.79 15.02
CA GLU A 111 -7.51 17.95 15.72
C GLU A 111 -6.42 18.89 16.25
N GLU A 112 -5.36 18.33 16.87
CA GLU A 112 -4.22 19.12 17.35
C GLU A 112 -3.49 19.82 16.20
N MET A 113 -3.17 19.12 15.14
CA MET A 113 -2.53 19.70 13.95
C MET A 113 -3.36 20.82 13.34
N VAL A 114 -4.67 20.60 13.19
CA VAL A 114 -5.58 21.59 12.59
C VAL A 114 -5.76 22.80 13.51
N LYS A 115 -5.84 22.60 14.82
CA LYS A 115 -5.94 23.68 15.81
C LYS A 115 -4.70 24.59 15.78
N GLU A 116 -3.52 24.01 15.64
CA GLU A 116 -2.26 24.79 15.64
C GLU A 116 -1.95 25.44 14.30
N LYS A 117 -2.22 24.75 13.19
CA LYS A 117 -1.71 25.11 11.86
C LYS A 117 -2.80 25.35 10.79
N GLY A 118 -4.07 25.17 11.17
CA GLY A 118 -5.19 25.33 10.25
C GLY A 118 -5.40 24.16 9.28
N LEU A 119 -6.55 24.17 8.62
CA LEU A 119 -6.99 23.07 7.73
C LEU A 119 -6.12 22.92 6.47
N ASN A 120 -5.52 24.01 5.99
CA ASN A 120 -4.80 24.07 4.74
C ASN A 120 -3.28 24.23 4.89
N LEU A 121 -2.74 23.86 6.06
CA LEU A 121 -1.33 23.98 6.42
C LEU A 121 -0.34 23.47 5.34
N PHE A 122 -0.74 22.44 4.59
CA PHE A 122 0.11 21.79 3.58
C PHE A 122 0.37 22.66 2.34
N TYR A 123 -0.31 23.81 2.18
CA TYR A 123 -0.01 24.82 1.15
C TYR A 123 1.04 25.84 1.61
N GLU A 124 1.26 25.96 2.91
CA GLU A 124 2.08 27.02 3.49
C GLU A 124 3.59 26.71 3.42
N SER A 125 3.95 25.45 3.64
CA SER A 125 5.36 25.03 3.60
C SER A 125 5.53 23.52 3.31
N VAL A 126 6.76 23.14 2.91
CA VAL A 126 7.14 21.76 2.72
C VAL A 126 7.04 20.97 4.04
N ASP A 127 7.44 21.55 5.16
CA ASP A 127 7.41 20.89 6.46
C ASP A 127 5.98 20.67 6.95
N ASN A 128 5.09 21.64 6.77
CA ASN A 128 3.67 21.48 7.06
C ASN A 128 3.02 20.42 6.16
N ARG A 129 3.44 20.30 4.89
CA ARG A 129 2.97 19.23 3.99
C ARG A 129 3.45 17.86 4.46
N LYS A 130 4.71 17.74 4.89
CA LYS A 130 5.25 16.48 5.45
C LYS A 130 4.50 16.10 6.72
N LEU A 131 4.29 17.02 7.65
CA LEU A 131 3.51 16.80 8.87
C LEU A 131 2.08 16.31 8.57
N CYS A 132 1.39 16.99 7.65
CA CYS A 132 0.06 16.57 7.22
C CYS A 132 0.04 15.16 6.62
N CYS A 133 1.04 14.84 5.79
CA CYS A 133 1.20 13.52 5.20
C CYS A 133 1.51 12.46 6.26
N GLU A 134 2.36 12.77 7.22
CA GLU A 134 2.73 11.89 8.33
C GLU A 134 1.50 11.49 9.14
N ILE A 135 0.75 12.45 9.64
CA ILE A 135 -0.44 12.21 10.46
C ILE A 135 -1.54 11.52 9.67
N ARG A 136 -1.84 12.00 8.44
CA ARG A 136 -3.01 11.53 7.70
C ARG A 136 -2.78 10.28 6.87
N LYS A 137 -1.52 9.91 6.58
CA LYS A 137 -1.19 8.76 5.71
C LYS A 137 -0.22 7.79 6.38
N VAL A 138 0.94 8.29 6.84
CA VAL A 138 2.02 7.42 7.30
C VAL A 138 1.64 6.66 8.58
N HIS A 139 1.05 7.35 9.56
CA HIS A 139 0.63 6.73 10.82
C HIS A 139 -0.42 5.62 10.61
N PRO A 140 -1.58 5.86 9.93
CA PRO A 140 -2.55 4.80 9.70
C PRO A 140 -2.01 3.68 8.80
N MET A 141 -1.16 4.00 7.82
CA MET A 141 -0.51 2.99 6.99
C MET A 141 0.42 2.09 7.81
N ASN A 142 1.28 2.67 8.66
CA ASN A 142 2.16 1.90 9.53
C ASN A 142 1.38 0.99 10.49
N LYS A 143 0.26 1.47 11.03
CA LYS A 143 -0.62 0.68 11.87
C LYS A 143 -1.13 -0.55 11.13
N MET A 144 -1.53 -0.41 9.85
CA MET A 144 -1.97 -1.52 9.02
C MET A 144 -0.82 -2.47 8.69
N LEU A 145 0.28 -1.95 8.16
CA LEU A 145 1.42 -2.76 7.72
C LEU A 145 2.06 -3.56 8.86
N ASN A 146 1.97 -3.07 10.11
CA ASN A 146 2.43 -3.80 11.28
C ASN A 146 1.63 -5.10 11.57
N THR A 147 0.49 -5.30 10.92
CA THR A 147 -0.35 -6.50 11.05
C THR A 147 -0.13 -7.49 9.89
N LEU A 148 0.69 -7.14 8.91
CA LEU A 148 0.88 -7.88 7.68
C LEU A 148 2.31 -8.45 7.57
N ASP A 149 2.43 -9.56 6.86
CA ASP A 149 3.71 -10.14 6.42
C ASP A 149 4.15 -9.57 5.06
N GLY A 150 3.20 -9.01 4.30
CA GLY A 150 3.46 -8.35 3.02
C GLY A 150 2.31 -7.45 2.58
N TRP A 151 2.59 -6.59 1.61
CA TRP A 151 1.60 -5.72 1.00
C TRP A 151 1.79 -5.56 -0.49
N ILE A 152 0.69 -5.42 -1.22
CA ILE A 152 0.66 -5.35 -2.68
C ILE A 152 0.41 -3.91 -3.12
N THR A 153 1.15 -3.46 -4.14
CA THR A 153 1.04 -2.12 -4.73
C THR A 153 0.57 -2.17 -6.19
N GLY A 154 0.18 -1.02 -6.75
CA GLY A 154 -0.04 -0.82 -8.18
C GLY A 154 1.13 -0.07 -8.85
N LEU A 155 2.35 -0.25 -8.37
CA LEU A 155 3.51 0.50 -8.81
C LEU A 155 4.06 -0.04 -10.13
N ARG A 156 4.40 0.87 -11.07
CA ARG A 156 5.07 0.57 -12.35
C ARG A 156 6.38 1.35 -12.47
N ARG A 157 7.38 0.78 -13.15
CA ARG A 157 8.68 1.44 -13.36
C ARG A 157 8.56 2.70 -14.20
N ASP A 158 7.75 2.68 -15.23
CA ASP A 158 7.63 3.79 -16.18
C ASP A 158 6.92 5.04 -15.60
N GLN A 159 6.33 4.96 -14.41
CA GLN A 159 5.70 6.12 -13.77
C GLN A 159 6.70 7.22 -13.41
N THR A 160 7.93 6.86 -13.04
CA THR A 160 8.99 7.82 -12.70
C THR A 160 10.39 7.21 -12.87
N LYS A 161 11.40 8.02 -13.22
CA LYS A 161 12.80 7.61 -13.35
C LYS A 161 13.41 7.02 -12.07
N ASN A 162 12.88 7.37 -10.90
CA ASN A 162 13.39 6.86 -9.62
C ASN A 162 12.93 5.43 -9.29
N ARG A 163 12.29 4.74 -10.24
CA ARG A 163 11.73 3.38 -10.05
C ARG A 163 12.39 2.32 -10.93
N GLU A 164 13.51 2.64 -11.59
CA GLU A 164 14.21 1.73 -12.50
C GLU A 164 14.63 0.41 -11.83
N ASP A 165 15.03 0.44 -10.56
CA ASP A 165 15.48 -0.73 -9.80
C ASP A 165 14.36 -1.48 -9.06
N VAL A 166 13.10 -1.08 -9.24
CA VAL A 166 11.97 -1.74 -8.57
C VAL A 166 11.76 -3.13 -9.17
N LYS A 167 11.67 -4.14 -8.31
CA LYS A 167 11.40 -5.55 -8.67
C LYS A 167 9.99 -5.95 -8.27
N ILE A 168 9.53 -7.11 -8.75
CA ILE A 168 8.23 -7.69 -8.36
C ILE A 168 8.17 -7.87 -6.85
N PHE A 169 9.20 -8.45 -6.25
CA PHE A 169 9.31 -8.61 -4.80
C PHE A 169 10.47 -7.78 -4.25
N GLN A 170 10.23 -7.07 -3.15
CA GLN A 170 11.24 -6.28 -2.45
C GLN A 170 11.01 -6.35 -0.94
N LEU A 171 12.07 -6.20 -0.14
CA LEU A 171 11.93 -5.89 1.28
C LEU A 171 11.56 -4.42 1.44
N ASP A 172 10.55 -4.14 2.24
CA ASP A 172 10.17 -2.78 2.58
C ASP A 172 10.91 -2.35 3.86
N HIS A 173 12.11 -1.80 3.67
CA HIS A 173 12.95 -1.32 4.77
C HIS A 173 12.32 -0.16 5.54
N GLY A 174 11.39 0.59 4.92
CA GLY A 174 10.66 1.69 5.57
C GLY A 174 9.59 1.21 6.53
N HIS A 175 9.10 -0.03 6.34
CA HIS A 175 7.97 -0.58 7.08
C HIS A 175 8.32 -1.91 7.78
N GLY A 176 9.57 -2.05 8.23
CA GLY A 176 10.00 -3.17 9.09
C GLY A 176 10.29 -4.46 8.34
N GLU A 177 10.77 -4.35 7.11
CA GLU A 177 11.26 -5.47 6.29
C GLU A 177 10.19 -6.51 5.95
N ILE A 178 8.92 -6.09 5.88
CA ILE A 178 7.85 -6.92 5.31
C ILE A 178 8.00 -6.99 3.79
N LEU A 179 7.39 -8.02 3.18
CA LEU A 179 7.46 -8.20 1.75
C LEU A 179 6.59 -7.16 1.02
N LYS A 180 7.17 -6.40 0.10
CA LYS A 180 6.47 -5.50 -0.81
C LYS A 180 6.37 -6.14 -2.17
N ILE A 181 5.15 -6.24 -2.71
CA ILE A 181 4.85 -6.92 -3.95
C ILE A 181 4.36 -5.89 -4.98
N ASN A 182 5.03 -5.81 -6.13
CA ASN A 182 4.74 -4.90 -7.23
C ASN A 182 4.41 -5.73 -8.49
N PRO A 183 3.23 -6.35 -8.57
CA PRO A 183 2.95 -7.39 -9.57
C PRO A 183 2.93 -6.87 -11.00
N ILE A 184 2.63 -5.60 -11.21
CA ILE A 184 2.57 -4.94 -12.52
C ILE A 184 3.76 -4.01 -12.77
N VAL A 185 4.89 -4.24 -12.10
CA VAL A 185 6.05 -3.35 -12.13
C VAL A 185 6.58 -3.09 -13.55
N ASP A 186 6.48 -4.08 -14.44
CA ASP A 186 6.95 -4.04 -15.83
C ASP A 186 5.87 -3.66 -16.85
N TRP A 187 4.64 -3.42 -16.40
CA TRP A 187 3.55 -3.08 -17.30
C TRP A 187 3.67 -1.65 -17.83
N THR A 188 3.37 -1.48 -19.11
CA THR A 188 3.24 -0.16 -19.74
C THR A 188 1.86 0.44 -19.48
N TRP A 189 1.72 1.73 -19.78
CA TRP A 189 0.41 2.38 -19.66
C TRP A 189 -0.62 1.77 -20.64
N GLU A 190 -0.20 1.38 -21.82
CA GLU A 190 -1.06 0.73 -22.81
C GLU A 190 -1.61 -0.62 -22.34
N GLN A 191 -0.85 -1.34 -21.50
CA GLN A 191 -1.31 -2.60 -20.91
C GLN A 191 -2.31 -2.40 -19.75
N ILE A 192 -2.34 -1.20 -19.15
CA ILE A 192 -3.29 -0.84 -18.10
C ILE A 192 -4.66 -0.46 -18.68
N GLN A 193 -4.71 0.13 -19.89
CA GLN A 193 -5.93 0.54 -20.57
C GLN A 193 -6.70 -0.64 -21.17
#